data_8980545a2a65d2019677ce5224677e40
#
_entry.id   8980545a2a65d2019677ce5224677e40
#
_cell.length_a   1.000
_cell.length_b   1.000
_cell.length_c   1.000
_cell.angle_alpha   90.00
_cell.angle_beta   90.00
_cell.angle_gamma   90.00
#
_symmetry.space_group_name_H-M   'P 1'
#
loop_
_entity.id
_entity.type
_entity.pdbx_description
1 polymer ?
#
loop_
_entity_poly.entity_id
_entity_poly.type
_entity_poly.pdbx_seq_one_letter_code
_entity_poly.pdbx_strand_id
1 'polypeptide(L)'
;MTHAVAASPPSTRHLVGWSGKARRFGQSLHLREDELHDLLLQAPEVIAENLLWIGAQIKTGNGRKLDLLGLTRCGALIVIEVRRSENAAEALAAAIIHQQWARSLSIHDLIGHYEEFCGGQLLVDFYNAFADAIELSGNVTLCVVAPDVRRIAASIAALDASGIGAFGVEFE
;
A
#
# COMPACT_ATOMS: atom_id res chain seq x y z
N MET A 1 -18.09 -38.91 -19.53
CA MET A 1 -17.94 -37.60 -20.19
C MET A 1 -18.25 -36.54 -19.12
N THR A 2 -17.22 -36.02 -18.50
CA THR A 2 -17.35 -35.06 -17.39
C THR A 2 -17.14 -33.66 -17.95
N HIS A 3 -18.19 -32.85 -17.99
CA HIS A 3 -18.11 -31.47 -18.44
C HIS A 3 -17.37 -30.64 -17.35
N ALA A 4 -16.18 -30.16 -17.68
CA ALA A 4 -15.49 -29.14 -16.91
C ALA A 4 -16.26 -27.83 -17.08
N VAL A 5 -16.80 -27.31 -15.97
CA VAL A 5 -17.36 -25.97 -15.91
C VAL A 5 -16.19 -24.99 -15.92
N ALA A 6 -16.04 -24.29 -17.03
CA ALA A 6 -15.09 -23.20 -17.13
C ALA A 6 -15.48 -22.08 -16.16
N ALA A 7 -14.60 -21.78 -15.19
CA ALA A 7 -14.74 -20.64 -14.34
C ALA A 7 -14.64 -19.36 -15.20
N SER A 8 -15.67 -18.53 -15.16
CA SER A 8 -15.67 -17.22 -15.80
C SER A 8 -14.55 -16.37 -15.25
N PRO A 9 -13.82 -15.58 -16.06
CA PRO A 9 -12.81 -14.68 -15.58
C PRO A 9 -13.45 -13.63 -14.64
N PRO A 10 -12.75 -13.20 -13.59
CA PRO A 10 -13.28 -12.20 -12.68
C PRO A 10 -13.58 -10.90 -13.46
N SER A 11 -14.80 -10.43 -13.32
CA SER A 11 -15.27 -9.21 -13.98
C SER A 11 -14.39 -8.02 -13.60
N THR A 12 -13.96 -7.28 -14.62
CA THR A 12 -13.20 -6.03 -14.53
C THR A 12 -13.87 -5.07 -13.56
N ARG A 13 -13.14 -4.66 -12.52
CA ARG A 13 -13.65 -3.83 -11.45
C ARG A 13 -13.31 -2.38 -11.71
N HIS A 14 -14.30 -1.55 -11.67
CA HIS A 14 -14.14 -0.13 -11.85
C HIS A 14 -13.58 0.53 -10.60
N LEU A 15 -12.36 1.06 -10.70
CA LEU A 15 -11.84 2.04 -9.77
C LEU A 15 -12.64 3.34 -9.96
N VAL A 16 -13.50 3.68 -9.03
CA VAL A 16 -14.17 4.98 -9.04
C VAL A 16 -13.27 5.97 -8.31
N GLY A 17 -12.53 6.78 -9.08
CA GLY A 17 -11.79 7.92 -8.55
C GLY A 17 -12.75 8.99 -8.05
N TRP A 18 -12.71 9.27 -6.75
CA TRP A 18 -13.35 10.43 -6.16
C TRP A 18 -12.32 11.57 -6.01
N SER A 19 -12.75 12.81 -6.24
CA SER A 19 -11.89 14.01 -6.22
C SER A 19 -11.33 14.39 -4.84
N GLY A 20 -11.39 13.51 -3.88
CA GLY A 20 -10.86 13.62 -2.54
C GLY A 20 -9.95 12.47 -2.18
N LYS A 21 -9.02 12.06 -3.05
CA LYS A 21 -7.96 11.08 -2.74
C LYS A 21 -8.40 9.76 -2.09
N ALA A 22 -9.65 9.31 -2.30
CA ALA A 22 -10.09 7.97 -1.94
C ALA A 22 -10.30 7.13 -3.19
N ARG A 23 -9.77 5.92 -3.20
CA ARG A 23 -10.00 4.93 -4.25
C ARG A 23 -10.89 3.83 -3.69
N ARG A 24 -11.81 3.32 -4.49
CA ARG A 24 -12.64 2.17 -4.11
C ARG A 24 -12.19 0.93 -4.83
N PHE A 25 -12.08 -0.14 -4.07
CA PHE A 25 -11.79 -1.47 -4.57
C PHE A 25 -13.01 -2.36 -4.32
N GLY A 26 -13.72 -2.72 -5.41
CA GLY A 26 -14.94 -3.54 -5.31
C GLY A 26 -14.64 -5.01 -5.34
N GLN A 27 -14.56 -5.62 -4.22
CA GLN A 27 -15.06 -6.93 -3.78
C GLN A 27 -14.75 -7.14 -2.32
N SER A 28 -15.76 -7.52 -1.71
CA SER A 28 -16.08 -7.59 -0.44
C SER A 28 -15.86 -8.78 0.31
N LEU A 29 -16.19 -8.72 1.26
CA LEU A 29 -17.27 -8.94 2.16
C LEU A 29 -16.95 -9.86 3.33
N HIS A 30 -15.95 -10.75 3.22
CA HIS A 30 -15.59 -11.65 4.30
C HIS A 30 -14.10 -12.03 4.27
N LEU A 31 -13.29 -11.24 3.56
CA LEU A 31 -11.84 -11.47 3.54
C LEU A 31 -11.26 -11.25 4.95
N ARG A 32 -10.41 -12.15 5.37
CA ARG A 32 -9.57 -11.93 6.54
C ARG A 32 -8.52 -10.88 6.20
N GLU A 33 -7.87 -10.32 7.22
CA GLU A 33 -6.87 -9.26 7.02
C GLU A 33 -5.67 -9.76 6.19
N ASP A 34 -5.26 -11.02 6.39
CA ASP A 34 -4.23 -11.69 5.60
C ASP A 34 -4.61 -11.84 4.12
N GLU A 35 -5.87 -12.21 3.84
CA GLU A 35 -6.38 -12.32 2.46
C GLU A 35 -6.44 -10.95 1.76
N LEU A 36 -6.72 -9.89 2.51
CA LEU A 36 -6.69 -8.53 1.98
C LEU A 36 -5.26 -8.07 1.69
N HIS A 37 -4.29 -8.41 2.53
CA HIS A 37 -2.87 -8.20 2.25
C HIS A 37 -2.45 -8.92 0.96
N ASP A 38 -2.79 -10.19 0.82
CA ASP A 38 -2.46 -10.98 -0.37
C ASP A 38 -3.06 -10.38 -1.65
N LEU A 39 -4.29 -9.88 -1.54
CA LEU A 39 -4.96 -9.21 -2.66
C LEU A 39 -4.25 -7.92 -3.07
N LEU A 40 -3.84 -7.10 -2.11
CA LEU A 40 -3.09 -5.87 -2.38
C LEU A 40 -1.71 -6.17 -2.99
N LEU A 41 -1.04 -7.21 -2.50
CA LEU A 41 0.25 -7.64 -3.06
C LEU A 41 0.14 -8.08 -4.52
N GLN A 42 -0.99 -8.66 -4.92
CA GLN A 42 -1.26 -9.07 -6.30
C GLN A 42 -1.71 -7.92 -7.20
N ALA A 43 -2.17 -6.81 -6.64
CA ALA A 43 -2.71 -5.67 -7.38
C ALA A 43 -2.13 -4.32 -6.87
N PRO A 44 -0.81 -4.09 -7.00
CA PRO A 44 -0.16 -2.87 -6.52
C PRO A 44 -0.75 -1.58 -7.14
N GLU A 45 -1.31 -1.68 -8.34
CA GLU A 45 -1.96 -0.57 -9.04
C GLU A 45 -3.19 -0.02 -8.31
N VAL A 46 -3.78 -0.77 -7.40
CA VAL A 46 -4.85 -0.28 -6.51
C VAL A 46 -4.34 0.83 -5.59
N ILE A 47 -3.09 0.73 -5.17
CA ILE A 47 -2.43 1.71 -4.30
C ILE A 47 -1.85 2.84 -5.14
N ALA A 48 -1.00 2.51 -6.12
CA ALA A 48 -0.39 3.49 -7.01
C ALA A 48 0.07 2.83 -8.31
N GLU A 49 -0.01 3.58 -9.41
CA GLU A 49 0.65 3.20 -10.64
C GLU A 49 2.16 3.15 -10.42
N ASN A 50 2.83 2.17 -11.04
CA ASN A 50 4.28 2.02 -10.96
C ASN A 50 4.79 1.87 -9.51
N LEU A 51 4.16 0.99 -8.75
CA LEU A 51 4.54 0.63 -7.38
C LEU A 51 5.28 -0.71 -7.38
N LEU A 52 6.43 -0.73 -6.70
CA LEU A 52 7.16 -1.95 -6.35
C LEU A 52 7.01 -2.20 -4.85
N TRP A 53 6.60 -3.39 -4.47
CA TRP A 53 6.52 -3.77 -3.06
C TRP A 53 7.92 -3.98 -2.49
N ILE A 54 8.21 -3.33 -1.38
CA ILE A 54 9.48 -3.48 -0.64
C ILE A 54 9.35 -4.50 0.47
N GLY A 55 8.18 -4.61 1.06
CA GLY A 55 7.96 -5.58 2.14
C GLY A 55 6.54 -5.59 2.67
N ALA A 56 6.23 -6.66 3.38
CA ALA A 56 4.97 -6.87 4.09
C ALA A 56 5.26 -7.28 5.54
N GLN A 57 4.41 -6.85 6.48
CA GLN A 57 4.53 -7.17 7.91
C GLN A 57 5.91 -6.85 8.49
N ILE A 58 6.48 -5.70 8.08
CA ILE A 58 7.83 -5.29 8.46
C ILE A 58 7.86 -4.88 9.93
N LYS A 59 8.77 -5.48 10.71
CA LYS A 59 9.01 -5.07 12.10
C LYS A 59 9.73 -3.72 12.11
N THR A 60 9.09 -2.72 12.67
CA THR A 60 9.69 -1.40 12.88
C THR A 60 10.34 -1.30 14.25
N GLY A 61 11.32 -0.42 14.42
CA GLY A 61 12.14 -0.34 15.63
C GLY A 61 11.39 -0.04 16.94
N ASN A 62 10.10 0.28 16.87
CA ASN A 62 9.23 0.53 18.02
C ASN A 62 8.40 -0.71 18.45
N GLY A 63 8.73 -1.89 17.95
CA GLY A 63 8.01 -3.15 18.23
C GLY A 63 6.69 -3.31 17.50
N ARG A 64 6.30 -2.35 16.66
CA ARG A 64 5.12 -2.44 15.79
C ARG A 64 5.47 -3.10 14.47
N LYS A 65 4.46 -3.53 13.75
CA LYS A 65 4.60 -4.02 12.39
C LYS A 65 3.88 -3.06 11.44
N LEU A 66 4.58 -2.69 10.38
CA LEU A 66 4.00 -2.02 9.23
C LEU A 66 3.38 -3.08 8.32
N ASP A 67 2.16 -2.87 7.88
CA ASP A 67 1.46 -3.86 7.05
C ASP A 67 2.12 -4.02 5.68
N LEU A 68 2.27 -2.94 4.91
CA LEU A 68 2.91 -2.97 3.60
C LEU A 68 3.76 -1.71 3.38
N LEU A 69 4.90 -1.87 2.70
CA LEU A 69 5.77 -0.79 2.24
C LEU A 69 5.95 -0.90 0.73
N GLY A 70 5.68 0.19 0.03
CA GLY A 70 5.89 0.29 -1.41
C GLY A 70 6.87 1.39 -1.78
N LEU A 71 7.55 1.23 -2.91
CA LEU A 71 8.42 2.20 -3.55
C LEU A 71 7.86 2.55 -4.92
N THR A 72 7.60 3.82 -5.16
CA THR A 72 7.16 4.30 -6.46
C THR A 72 8.33 4.49 -7.42
N ARG A 73 8.04 4.53 -8.73
CA ARG A 73 9.05 4.83 -9.74
C ARG A 73 9.80 6.15 -9.49
N CYS A 74 9.14 7.15 -8.93
CA CYS A 74 9.77 8.45 -8.61
C CYS A 74 10.53 8.47 -7.27
N GLY A 75 10.78 7.32 -6.67
CA GLY A 75 11.57 7.19 -5.43
C GLY A 75 10.84 7.60 -4.16
N ALA A 76 9.53 7.81 -4.20
CA ALA A 76 8.73 8.05 -3.01
C ALA A 76 8.32 6.73 -2.35
N LEU A 77 8.34 6.67 -1.04
CA LEU A 77 7.81 5.54 -0.27
C LEU A 77 6.31 5.72 -0.01
N ILE A 78 5.59 4.61 0.02
CA ILE A 78 4.20 4.57 0.49
C ILE A 78 4.13 3.62 1.67
N VAL A 79 3.69 4.14 2.80
CA VAL A 79 3.37 3.39 4.02
C VAL A 79 1.90 3.03 3.96
N ILE A 80 1.57 1.75 4.02
CA ILE A 80 0.19 1.26 3.91
C ILE A 80 -0.20 0.54 5.19
N GLU A 81 -1.28 0.98 5.80
CA GLU A 81 -1.95 0.34 6.91
C GLU A 81 -3.30 -0.20 6.47
N VAL A 82 -3.54 -1.44 6.79
CA VAL A 82 -4.74 -2.17 6.40
C VAL A 82 -5.58 -2.45 7.63
N ARG A 83 -6.87 -2.14 7.60
CA ARG A 83 -7.81 -2.49 8.66
C ARG A 83 -9.09 -3.05 8.06
N ARG A 84 -9.47 -4.18 8.58
CA ARG A 84 -10.73 -4.82 8.23
C ARG A 84 -11.92 -4.23 9.01
N SER A 85 -11.66 -3.70 10.18
CA SER A 85 -12.68 -3.03 11.00
C SER A 85 -12.91 -1.60 10.52
N GLU A 86 -14.04 -1.01 10.93
CA GLU A 86 -14.37 0.38 10.65
C GLU A 86 -13.44 1.40 11.34
N ASN A 87 -12.36 0.94 11.98
CA ASN A 87 -11.44 1.79 12.74
C ASN A 87 -10.30 2.35 11.86
N ALA A 88 -10.68 3.05 10.79
CA ALA A 88 -9.73 3.71 9.90
C ALA A 88 -8.86 4.76 10.62
N ALA A 89 -9.35 5.34 11.72
CA ALA A 89 -8.59 6.31 12.52
C ALA A 89 -7.38 5.68 13.21
N GLU A 90 -7.50 4.44 13.68
CA GLU A 90 -6.38 3.71 14.27
C GLU A 90 -5.32 3.37 13.22
N ALA A 91 -5.75 2.98 12.02
CA ALA A 91 -4.85 2.75 10.90
C ALA A 91 -4.10 4.02 10.52
N LEU A 92 -4.79 5.17 10.45
CA LEU A 92 -4.16 6.46 10.16
C LEU A 92 -3.12 6.85 11.23
N ALA A 93 -3.44 6.63 12.50
CA ALA A 93 -2.50 6.88 13.59
C ALA A 93 -1.25 5.98 13.50
N ALA A 94 -1.42 4.70 13.15
CA ALA A 94 -0.32 3.78 12.92
C ALA A 94 0.53 4.22 11.70
N ALA A 95 -0.10 4.60 10.60
CA ALA A 95 0.58 5.09 9.40
C ALA A 95 1.44 6.33 9.69
N ILE A 96 0.96 7.27 10.49
CA ILE A 96 1.72 8.46 10.91
C ILE A 96 2.99 8.07 11.69
N ILE A 97 2.89 7.10 12.58
CA ILE A 97 4.03 6.60 13.35
C ILE A 97 5.05 5.93 12.41
N HIS A 98 4.57 5.09 11.50
CA HIS A 98 5.42 4.39 10.54
C HIS A 98 6.05 5.31 9.50
N GLN A 99 5.42 6.47 9.21
CA GLN A 99 6.00 7.46 8.30
C GLN A 99 7.35 7.98 8.80
N GLN A 100 7.48 8.27 10.09
CA GLN A 100 8.75 8.74 10.65
C GLN A 100 9.85 7.69 10.51
N TRP A 101 9.51 6.43 10.78
CA TRP A 101 10.42 5.32 10.55
C TRP A 101 10.79 5.19 9.08
N ALA A 102 9.83 5.21 8.16
CA ALA A 102 10.07 5.08 6.73
C ALA A 102 10.95 6.22 6.17
N ARG A 103 10.82 7.45 6.71
CA ARG A 103 11.68 8.58 6.35
C ARG A 103 13.15 8.40 6.74
N SER A 104 13.43 7.55 7.72
CA SER A 104 14.81 7.26 8.16
C SER A 104 15.48 6.15 7.35
N LEU A 105 14.73 5.46 6.48
CA LEU A 105 15.27 4.34 5.70
C LEU A 105 16.23 4.85 4.62
N SER A 106 17.41 4.25 4.61
CA SER A 106 18.37 4.38 3.51
C SER A 106 18.06 3.39 2.39
N ILE A 107 18.69 3.57 1.24
CA ILE A 107 18.61 2.58 0.15
C ILE A 107 19.11 1.20 0.60
N HIS A 108 20.07 1.14 1.51
CA HIS A 108 20.59 -0.10 2.08
C HIS A 108 19.54 -0.84 2.91
N ASP A 109 18.75 -0.09 3.72
CA ASP A 109 17.67 -0.66 4.50
C ASP A 109 16.57 -1.22 3.59
N LEU A 110 16.24 -0.50 2.50
CA LEU A 110 15.27 -0.96 1.52
C LEU A 110 15.72 -2.23 0.79
N ILE A 111 17.00 -2.32 0.43
CA ILE A 111 17.57 -3.55 -0.17
C ILE A 111 17.41 -4.72 0.80
N GLY A 112 17.73 -4.53 2.09
CA GLY A 112 17.60 -5.58 3.10
C GLY A 112 16.17 -6.03 3.29
N HIS A 113 15.21 -5.10 3.38
CA HIS A 113 13.79 -5.44 3.49
C HIS A 113 13.26 -6.16 2.24
N TYR A 114 13.68 -5.73 1.06
CA TYR A 114 13.27 -6.36 -0.19
C TYR A 114 13.81 -7.78 -0.33
N GLU A 115 15.08 -7.99 0.01
CA GLU A 115 15.69 -9.32 0.02
C GLU A 115 14.98 -10.25 1.01
N GLU A 116 14.68 -9.77 2.22
CA GLU A 116 13.92 -10.52 3.23
C GLU A 116 12.50 -10.86 2.74
N PHE A 117 11.85 -9.93 2.04
CA PHE A 117 10.47 -10.08 1.58
C PHE A 117 10.31 -11.08 0.43
N CYS A 118 11.15 -10.98 -0.61
CA CYS A 118 10.97 -11.80 -1.82
C CYS A 118 12.22 -12.53 -2.30
N GLY A 119 13.37 -12.36 -1.61
CA GLY A 119 14.66 -12.91 -2.04
C GLY A 119 15.22 -12.28 -3.32
N GLY A 120 14.65 -11.16 -3.76
CA GLY A 120 15.01 -10.46 -4.99
C GLY A 120 16.18 -9.49 -4.82
N GLN A 121 16.58 -8.88 -5.93
CA GLN A 121 17.61 -7.85 -5.99
C GLN A 121 16.98 -6.50 -6.32
N LEU A 122 16.70 -5.69 -5.30
CA LEU A 122 15.90 -4.46 -5.43
C LEU A 122 16.33 -3.58 -6.62
N LEU A 123 17.64 -3.30 -6.76
CA LEU A 123 18.13 -2.42 -7.82
C LEU A 123 17.88 -2.98 -9.22
N VAL A 124 18.02 -4.30 -9.39
CA VAL A 124 17.81 -4.99 -10.65
C VAL A 124 16.33 -5.05 -10.97
N ASP A 125 15.52 -5.44 -10.00
CA ASP A 125 14.08 -5.61 -10.18
C ASP A 125 13.39 -4.27 -10.42
N PHE A 126 13.84 -3.21 -9.75
CA PHE A 126 13.36 -1.84 -9.99
C PHE A 126 13.70 -1.37 -11.41
N TYR A 127 14.95 -1.58 -11.85
CA TYR A 127 15.34 -1.24 -13.21
C TYR A 127 14.54 -2.03 -14.26
N ASN A 128 14.34 -3.31 -14.04
CA ASN A 128 13.53 -4.14 -14.94
C ASN A 128 12.06 -3.70 -15.01
N ALA A 129 11.51 -3.25 -13.88
CA ALA A 129 10.11 -2.81 -13.81
C ALA A 129 9.90 -1.43 -14.46
N PHE A 130 10.85 -0.50 -14.29
CA PHE A 130 10.63 0.92 -14.60
C PHE A 130 11.62 1.50 -15.61
N ALA A 131 12.64 0.76 -16.02
CA ALA A 131 13.76 1.21 -16.87
C ALA A 131 14.44 2.48 -16.31
N ASP A 132 14.56 2.54 -14.99
CA ASP A 132 15.07 3.70 -14.26
C ASP A 132 15.93 3.26 -13.07
N ALA A 133 16.77 4.16 -12.54
CA ALA A 133 17.53 3.93 -11.33
C ALA A 133 16.75 4.45 -10.11
N ILE A 134 16.97 3.84 -8.95
CA ILE A 134 16.33 4.31 -7.72
C ILE A 134 17.02 5.60 -7.26
N GLU A 135 16.25 6.67 -7.22
CA GLU A 135 16.59 7.91 -6.53
C GLU A 135 15.55 8.19 -5.46
N LEU A 136 15.91 8.03 -4.19
CA LEU A 136 14.96 8.27 -3.10
C LEU A 136 14.61 9.76 -3.02
N SER A 137 13.33 10.08 -3.17
CA SER A 137 12.84 11.47 -3.14
C SER A 137 12.78 12.04 -1.71
N GLY A 138 12.90 11.20 -0.69
CA GLY A 138 12.63 11.55 0.71
C GLY A 138 11.15 11.72 1.06
N ASN A 139 10.27 11.63 0.08
CA ASN A 139 8.83 11.72 0.30
C ASN A 139 8.28 10.38 0.79
N VAL A 140 7.43 10.46 1.82
CA VAL A 140 6.68 9.30 2.34
C VAL A 140 5.20 9.64 2.37
N THR A 141 4.42 8.93 1.59
CA THR A 141 2.96 9.07 1.51
C THR A 141 2.30 8.01 2.39
N LEU A 142 1.22 8.41 3.07
CA LEU A 142 0.42 7.52 3.89
C LEU A 142 -0.77 6.97 3.10
N CYS A 143 -1.01 5.68 3.21
CA CYS A 143 -2.19 5.03 2.66
C CYS A 143 -2.91 4.26 3.77
N VAL A 144 -4.21 4.47 3.90
CA VAL A 144 -5.09 3.69 4.76
C VAL A 144 -6.04 2.89 3.90
N VAL A 145 -6.04 1.57 4.09
CA VAL A 145 -6.97 0.66 3.43
C VAL A 145 -7.99 0.18 4.46
N ALA A 146 -9.25 0.57 4.30
CA ALA A 146 -10.31 0.24 5.26
C ALA A 146 -11.69 0.23 4.58
N PRO A 147 -12.71 -0.43 5.19
CA PRO A 147 -14.07 -0.46 4.63
C PRO A 147 -14.75 0.92 4.55
N ASP A 148 -14.44 1.83 5.47
CA ASP A 148 -14.99 3.18 5.49
C ASP A 148 -13.90 4.22 5.78
N VAL A 149 -13.22 4.66 4.73
CA VAL A 149 -12.18 5.70 4.81
C VAL A 149 -12.78 7.12 4.85
N ARG A 150 -14.07 7.29 4.61
CA ARG A 150 -14.76 8.60 4.65
C ARG A 150 -14.70 9.20 6.05
N ARG A 151 -14.68 8.37 7.09
CA ARG A 151 -14.56 8.81 8.49
C ARG A 151 -13.25 9.55 8.79
N ILE A 152 -12.20 9.30 8.01
CA ILE A 152 -10.90 9.95 8.16
C ILE A 152 -10.60 10.98 7.05
N ALA A 153 -11.56 11.26 6.18
CA ALA A 153 -11.36 12.15 5.03
C ALA A 153 -10.88 13.56 5.44
N ALA A 154 -11.44 14.12 6.53
CA ALA A 154 -11.00 15.40 7.04
C ALA A 154 -9.56 15.36 7.57
N SER A 155 -9.16 14.27 8.23
CA SER A 155 -7.79 14.08 8.73
C SER A 155 -6.80 13.91 7.58
N ILE A 156 -7.16 13.16 6.54
CA ILE A 156 -6.37 13.02 5.31
C ILE A 156 -6.18 14.38 4.65
N ALA A 157 -7.24 15.18 4.51
CA ALA A 157 -7.17 16.52 3.91
C ALA A 157 -6.28 17.47 4.75
N ALA A 158 -6.34 17.38 6.07
CA ALA A 158 -5.48 18.19 6.96
C ALA A 158 -3.99 17.81 6.84
N LEU A 159 -3.69 16.51 6.74
CA LEU A 159 -2.31 16.01 6.51
C LEU A 159 -1.77 16.52 5.17
N ASP A 160 -2.56 16.41 4.12
CA ASP A 160 -2.18 16.87 2.80
C ASP A 160 -1.95 18.39 2.74
N ALA A 161 -2.81 19.16 3.40
CA ALA A 161 -2.63 20.62 3.55
C ALA A 161 -1.37 20.99 4.35
N SER A 162 -0.90 20.07 5.21
CA SER A 162 0.34 20.21 5.96
C SER A 162 1.59 19.69 5.22
N GLY A 163 1.44 19.32 3.96
CA GLY A 163 2.54 18.78 3.13
C GLY A 163 2.84 17.30 3.36
N ILE A 164 1.99 16.60 4.11
CA ILE A 164 2.08 15.16 4.30
C ILE A 164 1.11 14.49 3.34
N GLY A 165 1.63 13.93 2.25
CA GLY A 165 0.79 13.18 1.31
C GLY A 165 0.06 12.05 2.01
N ALA A 166 -1.28 12.02 1.89
CA ALA A 166 -2.10 10.97 2.48
C ALA A 166 -3.32 10.67 1.61
N PHE A 167 -3.73 9.40 1.55
CA PHE A 167 -4.95 9.00 0.86
C PHE A 167 -5.55 7.75 1.49
N GLY A 168 -6.79 7.45 1.13
CA GLY A 168 -7.48 6.25 1.57
C GLY A 168 -7.90 5.38 0.40
N VAL A 169 -7.93 4.08 0.64
CA VAL A 169 -8.50 3.08 -0.28
C VAL A 169 -9.65 2.40 0.44
N GLU A 170 -10.85 2.51 -0.12
CA GLU A 170 -12.06 1.90 0.42
C GLU A 170 -12.31 0.56 -0.30
N PHE A 171 -12.61 -0.47 0.46
CA PHE A 171 -13.05 -1.76 -0.07
C PHE A 171 -14.43 -2.11 0.50
N GLU A 172 -15.23 -2.82 -0.28
CA GLU A 172 -16.57 -3.31 0.11
C GLU A 172 -16.56 -4.81 0.36
#